data_8f35ae981d8c24025048ee784dfd24f0
#
_entry.id   8f35ae981d8c24025048ee784dfd24f0
#
_cell.length_a   1.000
_cell.length_b   1.000
_cell.length_c   1.000
_cell.angle_alpha   90.00
_cell.angle_beta   90.00
_cell.angle_gamma   90.00
#
_symmetry.space_group_name_H-M   'P 1'
#
loop_
_entity.id
_entity.type
_entity.pdbx_description
1 polymer ?
#
loop_
_entity_poly.entity_id
_entity_poly.type
_entity_poly.pdbx_seq_one_letter_code
_entity_poly.pdbx_strand_id
1 'polypeptide(L)'
;MALERTFSIIKPDATRRNLTGKINAKFEEAGLRIVAQKRIHMTKAQAGKFYDVHAERPFYDELCEFMSSAPVVVQVLEGENAIAKNREVMGATNPADAADGTIRKEFALSIGENSVHGSDAPETAAEEIAFFFSGLELVG
;
A
#
# COMPACT_ATOMS: atom_id res chain seq x y z
N MET A 1 -0.87 -23.69 -6.62
CA MET A 1 0.02 -22.74 -5.94
C MET A 1 0.44 -21.68 -6.92
N ALA A 2 -0.11 -20.52 -6.76
CA ALA A 2 0.18 -19.42 -7.67
C ALA A 2 1.10 -18.42 -7.00
N LEU A 3 2.30 -18.27 -7.53
CA LEU A 3 3.17 -17.16 -7.16
C LEU A 3 2.55 -15.91 -7.76
N GLU A 4 2.30 -14.91 -6.93
CA GLU A 4 1.54 -13.74 -7.32
C GLU A 4 2.24 -12.49 -6.81
N ARG A 5 2.07 -11.37 -7.51
CA ARG A 5 2.57 -10.07 -7.09
C ARG A 5 1.41 -9.14 -6.79
N THR A 6 1.56 -8.33 -5.76
CA THR A 6 0.60 -7.29 -5.42
C THR A 6 1.31 -5.99 -5.15
N PHE A 7 0.59 -4.89 -5.34
CA PHE A 7 1.13 -3.56 -5.09
C PHE A 7 0.77 -3.09 -3.69
N SER A 8 1.70 -2.39 -3.05
CA SER A 8 1.52 -1.87 -1.70
C SER A 8 2.04 -0.44 -1.61
N ILE A 9 1.38 0.38 -0.82
CA ILE A 9 1.90 1.70 -0.45
C ILE A 9 1.91 1.78 1.08
N ILE A 10 3.03 2.27 1.63
CA ILE A 10 3.07 2.71 3.02
C ILE A 10 2.80 4.21 2.96
N LYS A 11 1.71 4.63 3.60
CA LYS A 11 1.14 5.97 3.47
C LYS A 11 1.83 7.01 4.35
N PRO A 12 1.57 8.31 4.10
CA PRO A 12 2.25 9.39 4.84
C PRO A 12 2.10 9.33 6.36
N ASP A 13 0.97 8.87 6.87
CA ASP A 13 0.78 8.77 8.33
C ASP A 13 1.78 7.81 8.97
N ALA A 14 2.18 6.76 8.24
CA ALA A 14 3.15 5.79 8.74
C ALA A 14 4.58 6.24 8.48
N THR A 15 4.90 6.81 7.32
CA THR A 15 6.27 7.28 7.03
C THR A 15 6.67 8.42 7.96
N ARG A 16 5.74 9.34 8.27
CA ARG A 16 6.01 10.44 9.21
C ARG A 16 6.39 9.94 10.59
N ARG A 17 5.82 8.82 11.00
CA ARG A 17 6.08 8.24 12.33
C ARG A 17 7.21 7.22 12.32
N ASN A 18 7.93 7.12 11.21
CA ASN A 18 9.07 6.23 11.05
C ASN A 18 8.73 4.75 11.28
N LEU A 19 7.61 4.31 10.70
CA LEU A 19 7.09 2.95 10.87
C LEU A 19 7.36 2.01 9.69
N THR A 20 8.06 2.50 8.66
CA THR A 20 8.31 1.73 7.43
C THR A 20 8.90 0.35 7.70
N GLY A 21 9.93 0.29 8.53
CA GLY A 21 10.60 -0.98 8.86
C GLY A 21 9.70 -1.94 9.62
N LYS A 22 8.94 -1.44 10.57
CA LYS A 22 8.01 -2.26 11.36
C LYS A 22 6.90 -2.85 10.50
N ILE A 23 6.40 -2.06 9.55
CA ILE A 23 5.37 -2.51 8.61
C ILE A 23 5.94 -3.56 7.66
N ASN A 24 7.12 -3.32 7.09
CA ASN A 24 7.77 -4.28 6.19
C ASN A 24 8.10 -5.60 6.91
N ALA A 25 8.47 -5.55 8.17
CA ALA A 25 8.71 -6.75 8.96
C ALA A 25 7.46 -7.66 9.00
N LYS A 26 6.28 -7.06 9.10
CA LYS A 26 5.03 -7.84 9.09
C LYS A 26 4.79 -8.54 7.77
N PHE A 27 5.11 -7.91 6.64
CA PHE A 27 5.02 -8.53 5.33
C PHE A 27 5.97 -9.72 5.22
N GLU A 28 7.21 -9.53 5.64
CA GLU A 28 8.23 -10.58 5.56
C GLU A 28 7.92 -11.76 6.50
N GLU A 29 7.44 -11.48 7.69
CA GLU A 29 7.01 -12.52 8.63
C GLU A 29 5.86 -13.36 8.08
N ALA A 30 5.01 -12.76 7.27
CA ALA A 30 3.90 -13.46 6.63
C ALA A 30 4.31 -14.26 5.39
N GLY A 31 5.58 -14.20 5.00
CA GLY A 31 6.09 -14.91 3.85
C GLY A 31 6.03 -14.16 2.53
N LEU A 32 5.79 -12.85 2.59
CA LEU A 32 5.79 -11.99 1.39
C LEU A 32 7.20 -11.42 1.20
N ARG A 33 7.68 -11.46 -0.06
CA ARG A 33 8.98 -10.86 -0.41
C ARG A 33 8.78 -9.51 -1.04
N ILE A 34 9.62 -8.55 -0.69
CA ILE A 34 9.63 -7.24 -1.32
C ILE A 34 10.55 -7.34 -2.54
N VAL A 35 9.97 -7.28 -3.74
CA VAL A 35 10.72 -7.45 -4.99
C VAL A 35 10.94 -6.14 -5.74
N ALA A 36 10.35 -5.04 -5.26
CA ALA A 36 10.62 -3.69 -5.73
C ALA A 36 10.17 -2.71 -4.65
N GLN A 37 10.89 -1.60 -4.49
CA GLN A 37 10.57 -0.62 -3.46
C GLN A 37 11.16 0.73 -3.81
N LYS A 38 10.38 1.79 -3.66
CA LYS A 38 10.84 3.17 -3.84
C LYS A 38 10.24 4.06 -2.76
N ARG A 39 11.04 4.95 -2.20
CA ARG A 39 10.53 6.01 -1.35
C ARG A 39 10.41 7.26 -2.21
N ILE A 40 9.22 7.79 -2.36
CA ILE A 40 8.92 8.93 -3.23
C ILE A 40 8.04 9.94 -2.50
N HIS A 41 8.03 11.16 -2.99
CA HIS A 41 7.10 12.18 -2.55
C HIS A 41 6.26 12.58 -3.76
N MET A 42 5.02 12.08 -3.83
CA MET A 42 4.14 12.38 -4.94
C MET A 42 3.70 13.84 -4.93
N THR A 43 3.52 14.41 -6.11
CA THR A 43 2.77 15.66 -6.24
C THR A 43 1.28 15.33 -6.11
N LYS A 44 0.47 16.35 -5.82
CA LYS A 44 -0.99 16.18 -5.77
C LYS A 44 -1.53 15.67 -7.12
N ALA A 45 -0.95 16.15 -8.23
CA ALA A 45 -1.33 15.69 -9.57
C ALA A 45 -1.05 14.20 -9.79
N GLN A 46 0.10 13.71 -9.31
CA GLN A 46 0.45 12.29 -9.40
C GLN A 46 -0.50 11.44 -8.55
N ALA A 47 -0.80 11.87 -7.34
CA ALA A 47 -1.77 11.19 -6.48
C ALA A 47 -3.15 11.16 -7.15
N GLY A 48 -3.56 12.25 -7.76
CA GLY A 48 -4.82 12.34 -8.48
C GLY A 48 -4.91 11.37 -9.63
N LYS A 49 -3.82 11.20 -10.36
CA LYS A 49 -3.78 10.24 -11.46
C LYS A 49 -3.86 8.79 -10.97
N PHE A 50 -3.16 8.48 -9.90
CA PHE A 50 -3.20 7.14 -9.30
C PHE A 50 -4.61 6.78 -8.79
N TYR A 51 -5.29 7.74 -8.17
CA TYR A 51 -6.64 7.56 -7.62
C TYR A 51 -7.75 8.01 -8.56
N ASP A 52 -7.48 8.13 -9.86
CA ASP A 52 -8.42 8.65 -10.88
C ASP A 52 -9.76 7.92 -10.88
N VAL A 53 -9.78 6.62 -10.58
CA VAL A 53 -11.00 5.82 -10.44
C VAL A 53 -11.94 6.40 -9.36
N HIS A 54 -11.44 7.19 -8.43
CA HIS A 54 -12.21 7.83 -7.38
C HIS A 54 -12.48 9.33 -7.64
N ALA A 55 -12.18 9.83 -8.84
CA ALA A 55 -12.22 11.28 -9.15
C ALA A 55 -13.56 11.94 -8.83
N GLU A 56 -14.68 11.22 -8.91
CA GLU A 56 -16.01 11.75 -8.63
C GLU A 56 -16.46 11.57 -7.18
N ARG A 57 -15.63 10.92 -6.35
CA ARG A 57 -15.96 10.69 -4.94
C ARG A 57 -15.72 11.94 -4.10
N PRO A 58 -16.55 12.20 -3.08
CA PRO A 58 -16.38 13.37 -2.21
C PRO A 58 -15.02 13.46 -1.52
N PHE A 59 -14.41 12.29 -1.21
CA PHE A 59 -13.13 12.22 -0.51
C PHE A 59 -11.91 12.35 -1.44
N TYR A 60 -12.11 12.46 -2.76
CA TYR A 60 -11.01 12.41 -3.72
C TYR A 60 -9.95 13.49 -3.50
N ASP A 61 -10.36 14.74 -3.37
CA ASP A 61 -9.42 15.85 -3.19
C ASP A 61 -8.63 15.73 -1.90
N GLU A 62 -9.30 15.38 -0.82
CA GLU A 62 -8.69 15.18 0.49
C GLU A 62 -7.71 14.00 0.46
N LEU A 63 -8.07 12.91 -0.22
CA LEU A 63 -7.18 11.76 -0.39
C LEU A 63 -5.92 12.12 -1.15
N CYS A 64 -6.05 12.86 -2.26
CA CYS A 64 -4.90 13.28 -3.06
C CYS A 64 -3.99 14.22 -2.28
N GLU A 65 -4.57 15.12 -1.49
CA GLU A 65 -3.82 16.02 -0.64
C GLU A 65 -3.07 15.27 0.44
N PHE A 66 -3.72 14.30 1.08
CA PHE A 66 -3.09 13.45 2.09
C PHE A 66 -1.92 12.65 1.50
N MET A 67 -2.14 11.99 0.37
CA MET A 67 -1.11 11.13 -0.25
C MET A 67 0.09 11.90 -0.79
N SER A 68 -0.06 13.21 -1.02
CA SER A 68 1.04 14.08 -1.46
C SER A 68 1.64 14.91 -0.31
N SER A 69 1.15 14.74 0.90
CA SER A 69 1.56 15.57 2.05
C SER A 69 2.92 15.21 2.63
N ALA A 70 3.41 14.01 2.38
CA ALA A 70 4.71 13.54 2.87
C ALA A 70 5.16 12.35 2.02
N PRO A 71 6.41 11.89 2.17
CA PRO A 71 6.88 10.71 1.43
C PRO A 71 6.03 9.48 1.68
N VAL A 72 5.93 8.64 0.65
CA VAL A 72 5.31 7.32 0.71
C VAL A 72 6.32 6.28 0.26
N VAL A 73 6.11 5.02 0.63
CA VAL A 73 6.89 3.92 0.09
C VAL A 73 5.97 3.11 -0.80
N VAL A 74 6.31 3.06 -2.09
CA VAL A 74 5.61 2.21 -3.06
C VAL A 74 6.43 0.94 -3.24
N GLN A 75 5.76 -0.21 -3.28
CA GLN A 75 6.47 -1.48 -3.31
C GLN A 75 5.63 -2.59 -3.93
N VAL A 76 6.33 -3.62 -4.39
CA VAL A 76 5.73 -4.82 -4.94
C VAL A 76 6.05 -5.97 -4.01
N LEU A 77 5.03 -6.67 -3.57
CA LEU A 77 5.14 -7.84 -2.69
C LEU A 77 4.85 -9.07 -3.52
N GLU A 78 5.65 -10.12 -3.31
CA GLU A 78 5.51 -11.37 -4.04
C GLU A 78 5.37 -12.53 -3.06
N GLY A 79 4.49 -13.45 -3.38
CA GLY A 79 4.30 -14.65 -2.58
C GLY A 79 3.12 -15.45 -3.10
N GLU A 80 2.85 -16.56 -2.44
CA GLU A 80 1.70 -17.39 -2.76
C GLU A 80 0.43 -16.66 -2.33
N ASN A 81 -0.50 -16.46 -3.26
CA ASN A 81 -1.74 -15.71 -3.03
C ASN A 81 -1.46 -14.32 -2.42
N ALA A 82 -0.50 -13.59 -2.99
CA ALA A 82 0.00 -12.35 -2.40
C ALA A 82 -1.09 -11.29 -2.17
N ILE A 83 -2.05 -11.17 -3.08
CA ILE A 83 -3.14 -10.18 -2.94
C ILE A 83 -3.94 -10.46 -1.67
N ALA A 84 -4.44 -11.67 -1.52
CA ALA A 84 -5.24 -12.06 -0.35
C ALA A 84 -4.41 -12.00 0.93
N LYS A 85 -3.17 -12.49 0.87
CA LYS A 85 -2.28 -12.50 2.02
C LYS A 85 -1.93 -11.09 2.48
N ASN A 86 -1.66 -10.18 1.56
CA ASN A 86 -1.39 -8.78 1.89
C ASN A 86 -2.60 -8.14 2.59
N ARG A 87 -3.80 -8.37 2.07
CA ARG A 87 -5.01 -7.83 2.69
C ARG A 87 -5.22 -8.36 4.10
N GLU A 88 -4.89 -9.61 4.33
CA GLU A 88 -4.95 -10.24 5.64
C GLU A 88 -3.95 -9.58 6.61
N VAL A 89 -2.73 -9.35 6.16
CA VAL A 89 -1.67 -8.70 6.95
C VAL A 89 -2.02 -7.23 7.25
N MET A 90 -2.62 -6.52 6.27
CA MET A 90 -3.04 -5.14 6.46
C MET A 90 -4.16 -5.00 7.48
N GLY A 91 -5.11 -5.91 7.47
CA GLY A 91 -6.29 -5.84 8.31
C GLY A 91 -7.43 -5.04 7.67
N ALA A 92 -8.56 -4.97 8.37
CA ALA A 92 -9.73 -4.24 7.90
C ALA A 92 -9.44 -2.76 7.65
N THR A 93 -10.12 -2.18 6.67
CA THR A 93 -9.94 -0.77 6.28
C THR A 93 -10.11 0.18 7.47
N ASN A 94 -11.10 -0.07 8.30
CA ASN A 94 -11.26 0.66 9.55
C ASN A 94 -10.42 -0.03 10.63
N PRO A 95 -9.42 0.66 11.21
CA PRO A 95 -8.58 0.04 12.24
C PRO A 95 -9.36 -0.45 13.47
N ALA A 96 -10.51 0.13 13.75
CA ALA A 96 -11.35 -0.32 14.86
C ALA A 96 -11.89 -1.74 14.64
N ASP A 97 -12.05 -2.14 13.38
CA ASP A 97 -12.55 -3.47 12.99
C ASP A 97 -11.43 -4.46 12.66
N ALA A 98 -10.17 -4.00 12.68
CA ALA A 98 -9.03 -4.82 12.29
C ALA A 98 -8.67 -5.82 13.40
N ALA A 99 -8.27 -7.02 13.01
CA ALA A 99 -7.86 -8.05 13.94
C ALA A 99 -6.51 -7.72 14.59
N ASP A 100 -6.29 -8.22 15.80
CA ASP A 100 -5.02 -8.06 16.50
C ASP A 100 -3.86 -8.60 15.64
N GLY A 101 -2.74 -7.92 15.69
CA GLY A 101 -1.55 -8.29 14.94
C GLY A 101 -1.49 -7.75 13.52
N THR A 102 -2.57 -7.19 13.01
CA THR A 102 -2.57 -6.58 11.68
C THR A 102 -1.92 -5.19 11.71
N ILE A 103 -1.44 -4.74 10.54
CA ILE A 103 -0.80 -3.43 10.42
C ILE A 103 -1.75 -2.32 10.86
N ARG A 104 -2.98 -2.35 10.37
CA ARG A 104 -3.95 -1.29 10.69
C ARG A 104 -4.34 -1.28 12.16
N LYS A 105 -4.46 -2.45 12.77
CA LYS A 105 -4.77 -2.51 14.20
C LYS A 105 -3.67 -1.91 15.04
N GLU A 106 -2.41 -2.18 14.69
CA GLU A 106 -1.28 -1.73 15.49
C GLU A 106 -0.84 -0.29 15.19
N PHE A 107 -0.96 0.16 13.95
CA PHE A 107 -0.33 1.42 13.52
C PHE A 107 -1.27 2.47 12.97
N ALA A 108 -2.44 2.08 12.44
CA ALA A 108 -3.34 3.04 11.81
C ALA A 108 -4.00 3.97 12.85
N LEU A 109 -4.21 5.21 12.45
CA LEU A 109 -4.79 6.23 13.32
C LEU A 109 -6.31 6.35 13.14
N SER A 110 -6.79 6.15 11.91
CA SER A 110 -8.21 6.28 11.56
C SER A 110 -8.46 5.63 10.20
N ILE A 111 -9.70 5.63 9.73
CA ILE A 111 -10.03 5.15 8.38
C ILE A 111 -9.26 5.95 7.33
N GLY A 112 -9.17 7.25 7.48
CA GLY A 112 -8.48 8.13 6.51
C GLY A 112 -6.96 8.03 6.61
N GLU A 113 -6.43 7.72 7.78
CA GLU A 113 -5.00 7.56 8.02
C GLU A 113 -4.74 6.13 8.47
N ASN A 114 -4.91 5.19 7.53
CA ASN A 114 -4.88 3.77 7.83
C ASN A 114 -3.58 3.06 7.41
N SER A 115 -2.52 3.81 7.25
CA SER A 115 -1.12 3.39 7.14
C SER A 115 -0.71 2.70 5.86
N VAL A 116 -1.55 1.87 5.24
CA VAL A 116 -1.16 1.06 4.08
C VAL A 116 -2.27 0.96 3.04
N HIS A 117 -1.86 0.74 1.80
CA HIS A 117 -2.72 0.43 0.66
C HIS A 117 -2.25 -0.88 0.05
N GLY A 118 -3.18 -1.69 -0.44
CA GLY A 118 -2.86 -2.90 -1.19
C GLY A 118 -3.88 -3.09 -2.31
N SER A 119 -3.43 -3.68 -3.41
CA SER A 119 -4.32 -4.00 -4.53
C SER A 119 -5.37 -5.03 -4.11
N ASP A 120 -6.53 -4.99 -4.72
CA ASP A 120 -7.66 -5.87 -4.38
C ASP A 120 -7.91 -6.98 -5.40
N ALA A 121 -7.25 -6.95 -6.54
CA ALA A 121 -7.44 -7.93 -7.60
C ALA A 121 -6.20 -8.02 -8.49
N PRO A 122 -6.02 -9.10 -9.27
CA PRO A 122 -4.88 -9.21 -10.19
C PRO A 122 -4.82 -8.06 -11.21
N GLU A 123 -5.96 -7.61 -11.71
CA GLU A 123 -6.02 -6.52 -12.69
C GLU A 123 -5.55 -5.19 -12.08
N THR A 124 -6.02 -4.86 -10.89
CA THR A 124 -5.62 -3.64 -10.22
C THR A 124 -4.15 -3.71 -9.78
N ALA A 125 -3.69 -4.88 -9.35
CA ALA A 125 -2.28 -5.07 -9.01
C ALA A 125 -1.38 -4.77 -10.22
N ALA A 126 -1.72 -5.30 -11.40
CA ALA A 126 -0.93 -5.08 -12.61
C ALA A 126 -0.88 -3.60 -13.00
N GLU A 127 -2.02 -2.91 -12.95
CA GLU A 127 -2.11 -1.48 -13.27
C GLU A 127 -1.34 -0.62 -12.27
N GLU A 128 -1.49 -0.90 -11.00
CA GLU A 128 -0.84 -0.11 -9.94
C GLU A 128 0.67 -0.31 -9.92
N ILE A 129 1.13 -1.53 -10.15
CA ILE A 129 2.57 -1.81 -10.28
C ILE A 129 3.15 -1.03 -11.46
N ALA A 130 2.51 -1.11 -12.62
CA ALA A 130 2.98 -0.44 -13.83
C ALA A 130 2.99 1.09 -13.71
N PHE A 131 2.18 1.64 -12.81
CA PHE A 131 2.16 3.09 -12.57
C PHE A 131 3.49 3.59 -12.00
N PHE A 132 4.12 2.81 -11.13
CA PHE A 132 5.32 3.23 -10.41
C PHE A 132 6.60 2.51 -10.83
N PHE A 133 6.51 1.35 -11.45
CA PHE A 133 7.67 0.50 -11.72
C PHE A 133 7.74 0.05 -13.17
N SER A 134 8.96 0.00 -13.70
CA SER A 134 9.22 -0.66 -14.99
C SER A 134 9.50 -2.15 -14.74
N GLY A 135 9.43 -2.97 -15.79
CA GLY A 135 9.74 -4.40 -15.66
C GLY A 135 11.15 -4.68 -15.16
N LEU A 136 12.09 -3.80 -15.48
CA LEU A 136 13.49 -3.94 -15.05
C LEU A 136 13.68 -3.71 -13.55
N GLU A 137 12.71 -3.08 -12.90
CA GLU A 137 12.79 -2.76 -11.47
C GLU A 137 12.22 -3.87 -10.58
N LEU A 138 11.59 -4.87 -11.20
CA LEU A 138 10.98 -6.00 -10.47
C LEU A 138 11.99 -7.14 -10.42
N VAL A 139 12.65 -7.29 -9.28
CA VAL A 139 13.74 -8.25 -9.12
C VAL A 139 13.47 -9.16 -7.92
N GLY A 140 13.26 -10.41 -8.19
CA GLY A 140 12.97 -11.39 -7.16
C GLY A 140 13.95 -12.51 -7.12
#